data_c5ebce41c09248fe05cda8156015452a
#
_entry.id   c5ebce41c09248fe05cda8156015452a
#
_cell.length_a   1.000
_cell.length_b   1.000
_cell.length_c   1.000
_cell.angle_alpha   90.00
_cell.angle_beta   90.00
_cell.angle_gamma   90.00
#
_symmetry.space_group_name_H-M   'P 1'
#
loop_
_entity.id
_entity.type
_entity.pdbx_description
1 polymer ?
#
loop_
_entity_poly.entity_id
_entity_poly.type
_entity_poly.pdbx_seq_one_letter_code
_entity_poly.pdbx_strand_id
1 'polypeptide(L)'
;VGFAEKTREDIRNLSGVFPTDDAALAKFCRTYIDCAHTADLLALWNVGAEREVVRGCGPATCYTRLRALEPYYHPHPWSAALAGKRVLVVHPFKTTIERQYARREQLFPGTDILPQFADLRIVQAVQGLAGADTGYASWFDALAAMEQQMDAAPYDVAIIGAGAYGLPLAAHARDTGHAAIQMSGALQLLF
;
A
#
# COMPACT_ATOMS: atom_id res chain seq x y z
N VAL A 1 -6.50 -27.70 -4.39
CA VAL A 1 -5.88 -27.62 -3.05
C VAL A 1 -6.76 -26.69 -2.23
N GLY A 2 -7.36 -27.20 -1.15
CA GLY A 2 -8.19 -26.39 -0.27
C GLY A 2 -7.35 -25.66 0.78
N PHE A 3 -7.82 -24.48 1.21
CA PHE A 3 -7.21 -23.75 2.31
C PHE A 3 -7.75 -24.24 3.66
N ALA A 4 -6.88 -24.37 4.66
CA ALA A 4 -7.28 -24.75 6.02
C ALA A 4 -8.20 -23.67 6.63
N GLU A 5 -9.14 -24.05 7.51
CA GLU A 5 -10.09 -23.13 8.13
C GLU A 5 -9.38 -21.99 8.90
N LYS A 6 -8.34 -22.34 9.65
CA LYS A 6 -7.52 -21.34 10.34
C LYS A 6 -6.93 -20.30 9.37
N THR A 7 -6.48 -20.72 8.19
CA THR A 7 -5.95 -19.80 7.17
C THR A 7 -7.04 -18.85 6.67
N ARG A 8 -8.26 -19.33 6.49
CA ARG A 8 -9.41 -18.51 6.08
C ARG A 8 -9.75 -17.46 7.14
N GLU A 9 -9.79 -17.89 8.40
CA GLU A 9 -10.03 -16.99 9.53
C GLU A 9 -8.92 -15.95 9.67
N ASP A 10 -7.66 -16.33 9.59
CA ASP A 10 -6.53 -15.42 9.70
C ASP A 10 -6.53 -14.38 8.56
N ILE A 11 -6.75 -14.80 7.33
CA ILE A 11 -6.82 -13.90 6.17
C ILE A 11 -8.02 -12.94 6.28
N ARG A 12 -9.18 -13.43 6.70
CA ARG A 12 -10.35 -12.59 6.93
C ARG A 12 -10.11 -11.57 8.03
N ASN A 13 -9.60 -12.02 9.18
CA ASN A 13 -9.50 -11.17 10.37
C ASN A 13 -8.31 -10.21 10.34
N LEU A 14 -7.16 -10.65 9.80
CA LEU A 14 -5.92 -9.88 9.82
C LEU A 14 -5.66 -9.10 8.53
N SER A 15 -6.20 -9.60 7.40
CA SER A 15 -5.98 -8.99 6.07
C SER A 15 -7.25 -8.38 5.46
N GLY A 16 -8.42 -8.69 6.04
CA GLY A 16 -9.70 -8.16 5.57
C GLY A 16 -10.13 -8.68 4.19
N VAL A 17 -9.69 -9.87 3.79
CA VAL A 17 -10.06 -10.49 2.51
C VAL A 17 -11.40 -11.22 2.65
N PHE A 18 -12.29 -11.01 1.68
CA PHE A 18 -13.62 -11.63 1.61
C PHE A 18 -14.12 -11.75 0.16
N PRO A 19 -14.92 -12.82 -0.16
CA PRO A 19 -15.14 -14.01 0.65
C PRO A 19 -13.84 -14.83 0.79
N THR A 20 -13.84 -15.83 1.68
CA THR A 20 -12.68 -16.69 1.94
C THR A 20 -12.87 -18.11 1.42
N ASP A 21 -13.70 -18.30 0.37
CA ASP A 21 -13.76 -19.59 -0.33
C ASP A 21 -12.47 -19.88 -1.13
N ASP A 22 -12.30 -21.12 -1.57
CA ASP A 22 -11.08 -21.56 -2.25
C ASP A 22 -10.80 -20.77 -3.54
N ALA A 23 -11.82 -20.41 -4.28
CA ALA A 23 -11.67 -19.68 -5.54
C ALA A 23 -11.20 -18.24 -5.29
N ALA A 24 -11.81 -17.56 -4.33
CA ALA A 24 -11.45 -16.20 -3.94
C ALA A 24 -10.03 -16.13 -3.36
N LEU A 25 -9.67 -17.06 -2.47
CA LEU A 25 -8.31 -17.10 -1.90
C LEU A 25 -7.25 -17.45 -2.93
N ALA A 26 -7.54 -18.39 -3.84
CA ALA A 26 -6.62 -18.72 -4.93
C ALA A 26 -6.42 -17.52 -5.88
N LYS A 27 -7.48 -16.74 -6.17
CA LYS A 27 -7.40 -15.51 -6.94
C LYS A 27 -6.58 -14.46 -6.20
N PHE A 28 -6.83 -14.27 -4.89
CA PHE A 28 -6.07 -13.35 -4.06
C PHE A 28 -4.56 -13.65 -4.07
N CYS A 29 -4.18 -14.90 -3.84
CA CYS A 29 -2.77 -15.31 -3.87
C CYS A 29 -2.12 -15.03 -5.23
N ARG A 30 -2.79 -15.36 -6.34
CA ARG A 30 -2.27 -15.04 -7.68
C ARG A 30 -2.09 -13.54 -7.88
N THR A 31 -3.11 -12.74 -7.59
CA THR A 31 -3.03 -11.28 -7.69
C THR A 31 -1.85 -10.72 -6.91
N TYR A 32 -1.63 -11.21 -5.69
CA TYR A 32 -0.52 -10.74 -4.85
C TYR A 32 0.86 -11.10 -5.43
N ILE A 33 1.02 -12.33 -5.92
CA ILE A 33 2.26 -12.79 -6.56
C ILE A 33 2.52 -12.00 -7.84
N ASP A 34 1.52 -11.84 -8.68
CA ASP A 34 1.63 -11.11 -9.95
C ASP A 34 2.02 -9.65 -9.69
N CYS A 35 1.38 -8.97 -8.74
CA CYS A 35 1.74 -7.62 -8.35
C CYS A 35 3.17 -7.52 -7.79
N ALA A 36 3.62 -8.49 -6.98
CA ALA A 36 4.99 -8.51 -6.48
C ALA A 36 6.02 -8.64 -7.62
N HIS A 37 5.71 -9.40 -8.66
CA HIS A 37 6.59 -9.59 -9.81
C HIS A 37 6.71 -8.34 -10.71
N THR A 38 5.79 -7.39 -10.60
CA THR A 38 5.87 -6.10 -11.32
C THR A 38 6.64 -5.02 -10.56
N ALA A 39 6.98 -5.25 -9.29
CA ALA A 39 7.64 -4.24 -8.46
C ALA A 39 9.08 -3.98 -8.92
N ASP A 40 9.46 -2.70 -9.01
CA ASP A 40 10.83 -2.29 -9.32
C ASP A 40 11.75 -2.47 -8.09
N LEU A 41 11.18 -2.35 -6.88
CA LEU A 41 11.88 -2.55 -5.62
C LEU A 41 10.96 -3.26 -4.61
N LEU A 42 11.47 -4.34 -4.02
CA LEU A 42 10.81 -5.08 -2.94
C LEU A 42 11.59 -4.95 -1.63
N ALA A 43 10.90 -4.54 -0.58
CA ALA A 43 11.42 -4.57 0.77
C ALA A 43 11.02 -5.89 1.44
N LEU A 44 12.00 -6.65 1.90
CA LEU A 44 11.84 -8.02 2.37
C LEU A 44 11.73 -8.09 3.90
N TRP A 45 10.82 -8.97 4.37
CA TRP A 45 10.68 -9.35 5.78
C TRP A 45 11.64 -10.45 6.20
N ASN A 46 12.25 -11.14 5.22
CA ASN A 46 13.09 -12.32 5.42
C ASN A 46 12.33 -13.52 6.02
N VAL A 47 11.07 -13.69 5.65
CA VAL A 47 10.27 -14.87 5.99
C VAL A 47 10.37 -15.93 4.90
N GLY A 48 10.19 -17.22 5.26
CA GLY A 48 10.46 -18.35 4.36
C GLY A 48 9.73 -18.31 3.02
N ALA A 49 8.46 -17.87 3.01
CA ALA A 49 7.63 -17.80 1.81
C ALA A 49 8.10 -16.74 0.79
N GLU A 50 8.79 -15.70 1.20
CA GLU A 50 9.28 -14.65 0.28
C GLU A 50 10.24 -15.19 -0.78
N ARG A 51 11.00 -16.25 -0.47
CA ARG A 51 11.94 -16.85 -1.45
C ARG A 51 11.25 -17.32 -2.72
N GLU A 52 10.03 -17.83 -2.60
CA GLU A 52 9.26 -18.31 -3.76
C GLU A 52 8.77 -17.11 -4.60
N VAL A 53 8.33 -16.03 -3.96
CA VAL A 53 7.93 -14.81 -4.65
C VAL A 53 9.13 -14.19 -5.37
N VAL A 54 10.26 -14.03 -4.68
CA VAL A 54 11.50 -13.44 -5.23
C VAL A 54 12.03 -14.21 -6.44
N ARG A 55 11.90 -15.55 -6.48
CA ARG A 55 12.31 -16.36 -7.64
C ARG A 55 11.57 -16.02 -8.94
N GLY A 56 10.33 -15.54 -8.83
CA GLY A 56 9.52 -15.11 -9.98
C GLY A 56 9.75 -13.68 -10.42
N CYS A 57 10.48 -12.86 -9.63
CA CYS A 57 10.77 -11.49 -9.98
C CYS A 57 11.79 -11.38 -11.12
N GLY A 58 11.66 -10.33 -11.91
CA GLY A 58 12.59 -10.05 -13.01
C GLY A 58 14.00 -9.66 -12.55
N PRO A 59 15.01 -9.77 -13.42
CA PRO A 59 16.41 -9.45 -13.08
C PRO A 59 16.64 -7.97 -12.76
N ALA A 60 15.69 -7.09 -13.11
CA ALA A 60 15.75 -5.66 -12.82
C ALA A 60 15.19 -5.29 -11.44
N THR A 61 14.49 -6.22 -10.76
CA THR A 61 13.92 -5.97 -9.44
C THR A 61 15.02 -5.78 -8.39
N CYS A 62 15.00 -4.64 -7.72
CA CYS A 62 15.88 -4.36 -6.60
C CYS A 62 15.30 -4.88 -5.28
N TYR A 63 16.16 -5.17 -4.31
CA TYR A 63 15.75 -5.64 -3.00
C TYR A 63 16.36 -4.79 -1.89
N THR A 64 15.55 -4.56 -0.83
CA THR A 64 15.99 -3.81 0.33
C THR A 64 15.37 -4.36 1.61
N ARG A 65 15.68 -3.76 2.75
CA ARG A 65 15.04 -4.07 4.04
C ARG A 65 13.83 -3.16 4.24
N LEU A 66 12.82 -3.61 4.97
CA LEU A 66 11.60 -2.83 5.28
C LEU A 66 11.92 -1.42 5.79
N ARG A 67 12.90 -1.30 6.67
CA ARG A 67 13.29 -0.02 7.27
C ARG A 67 13.74 1.03 6.23
N ALA A 68 14.17 0.61 5.05
CA ALA A 68 14.54 1.53 3.97
C ALA A 68 13.33 2.29 3.40
N LEU A 69 12.11 1.75 3.56
CA LEU A 69 10.86 2.42 3.18
C LEU A 69 10.39 3.46 4.19
N GLU A 70 11.00 3.52 5.37
CA GLU A 70 10.58 4.36 6.49
C GLU A 70 11.43 5.64 6.53
N PRO A 71 10.99 6.75 5.91
CA PRO A 71 11.83 7.93 5.68
C PRO A 71 12.30 8.61 6.96
N TYR A 72 11.56 8.49 8.05
CA TYR A 72 11.88 9.09 9.35
C TYR A 72 13.08 8.48 10.06
N TYR A 73 13.66 7.38 9.52
CA TYR A 73 14.90 6.78 10.04
C TYR A 73 16.16 7.18 9.23
N HIS A 74 16.01 8.03 8.21
CA HIS A 74 17.10 8.35 7.30
C HIS A 74 17.43 9.85 7.32
N PRO A 75 18.72 10.23 7.42
CA PRO A 75 19.13 11.63 7.36
C PRO A 75 18.87 12.27 5.98
N HIS A 76 18.84 11.45 4.93
CA HIS A 76 18.47 11.83 3.56
C HIS A 76 17.26 10.99 3.13
N PRO A 77 16.04 11.36 3.52
CA PRO A 77 14.88 10.55 3.27
C PRO A 77 14.47 10.59 1.80
N TRP A 78 14.05 9.45 1.25
CA TRP A 78 13.50 9.39 -0.10
C TRP A 78 12.27 10.31 -0.26
N SER A 79 11.53 10.54 0.80
CA SER A 79 10.33 11.38 0.82
C SER A 79 10.62 12.86 0.54
N ALA A 80 11.86 13.33 0.66
CA ALA A 80 12.27 14.66 0.21
C ALA A 80 11.95 14.90 -1.27
N ALA A 81 11.96 13.84 -2.11
CA ALA A 81 11.60 13.91 -3.52
C ALA A 81 10.10 14.20 -3.78
N LEU A 82 9.27 14.16 -2.74
CA LEU A 82 7.84 14.52 -2.82
C LEU A 82 7.60 16.04 -2.79
N ALA A 83 8.63 16.84 -2.52
CA ALA A 83 8.53 18.32 -2.53
C ALA A 83 8.00 18.80 -3.88
N GLY A 84 6.91 19.59 -3.85
CA GLY A 84 6.27 20.13 -5.05
C GLY A 84 5.56 19.13 -5.95
N LYS A 85 5.38 17.86 -5.54
CA LYS A 85 4.63 16.83 -6.27
C LYS A 85 3.15 16.84 -5.88
N ARG A 86 2.30 16.38 -6.79
CA ARG A 86 0.91 16.02 -6.49
C ARG A 86 0.94 14.61 -5.87
N VAL A 87 0.70 14.54 -4.57
CA VAL A 87 0.79 13.29 -3.81
C VAL A 87 -0.61 12.74 -3.57
N LEU A 88 -0.82 11.48 -3.96
CA LEU A 88 -1.99 10.69 -3.60
C LEU A 88 -1.65 9.83 -2.39
N VAL A 89 -2.44 9.90 -1.34
CA VAL A 89 -2.35 8.96 -0.21
C VAL A 89 -3.55 8.02 -0.23
N VAL A 90 -3.32 6.72 -0.11
CA VAL A 90 -4.39 5.73 0.10
C VAL A 90 -4.26 5.17 1.50
N HIS A 91 -5.19 5.55 2.38
CA HIS A 91 -5.13 5.17 3.80
C HIS A 91 -6.51 5.24 4.46
N PRO A 92 -6.84 4.37 5.45
CA PRO A 92 -8.13 4.44 6.15
C PRO A 92 -8.33 5.70 6.97
N PHE A 93 -7.27 6.36 7.45
CA PHE A 93 -7.35 7.51 8.36
C PHE A 93 -7.27 8.87 7.63
N LYS A 94 -8.10 9.06 6.60
CA LYS A 94 -8.12 10.27 5.76
C LYS A 94 -8.09 11.57 6.58
N THR A 95 -9.07 11.75 7.44
CA THR A 95 -9.21 13.00 8.23
C THR A 95 -8.01 13.25 9.15
N THR A 96 -7.43 12.19 9.71
CA THR A 96 -6.24 12.32 10.55
C THR A 96 -5.05 12.79 9.73
N ILE A 97 -4.83 12.21 8.55
CA ILE A 97 -3.73 12.58 7.65
C ILE A 97 -3.87 14.04 7.20
N GLU A 98 -5.08 14.46 6.79
CA GLU A 98 -5.35 15.85 6.41
C GLU A 98 -4.97 16.83 7.54
N ARG A 99 -5.40 16.54 8.76
CA ARG A 99 -5.11 17.37 9.94
C ARG A 99 -3.64 17.39 10.31
N GLN A 100 -2.96 16.25 10.22
CA GLN A 100 -1.54 16.15 10.53
C GLN A 100 -0.70 16.84 9.46
N TYR A 101 -1.02 16.65 8.19
CA TYR A 101 -0.31 17.34 7.10
C TYR A 101 -0.44 18.85 7.17
N ALA A 102 -1.58 19.39 7.59
CA ALA A 102 -1.76 20.82 7.79
C ALA A 102 -0.77 21.43 8.81
N ARG A 103 -0.20 20.61 9.70
CA ARG A 103 0.83 21.00 10.68
C ARG A 103 2.17 20.28 10.48
N ARG A 104 2.47 19.83 9.26
CA ARG A 104 3.65 19.01 8.91
C ARG A 104 4.97 19.56 9.43
N GLU A 105 5.11 20.90 9.47
CA GLU A 105 6.33 21.57 9.96
C GLU A 105 6.61 21.31 11.45
N GLN A 106 5.57 20.93 12.20
CA GLN A 106 5.67 20.59 13.62
C GLN A 106 5.97 19.09 13.83
N LEU A 107 5.68 18.24 12.84
CA LEU A 107 5.90 16.79 12.96
C LEU A 107 7.38 16.43 12.82
N PHE A 108 8.06 17.03 11.87
CA PHE A 108 9.48 16.78 11.58
C PHE A 108 10.24 18.09 11.38
N PRO A 109 10.39 18.90 12.43
CA PRO A 109 10.95 20.26 12.32
C PRO A 109 12.39 20.23 11.80
N GLY A 110 12.68 21.07 10.80
CA GLY A 110 14.01 21.21 10.22
C GLY A 110 14.47 20.01 9.36
N THR A 111 13.55 19.15 8.90
CA THR A 111 13.86 18.01 8.07
C THR A 111 13.04 18.01 6.77
N ASP A 112 13.47 17.20 5.78
CA ASP A 112 12.75 16.99 4.53
C ASP A 112 11.91 15.69 4.56
N ILE A 113 11.61 15.14 5.75
CA ILE A 113 10.85 13.89 5.89
C ILE A 113 9.42 14.04 5.36
N LEU A 114 8.75 15.14 5.68
CA LEU A 114 7.40 15.45 5.19
C LEU A 114 7.38 16.85 4.54
N PRO A 115 7.86 16.98 3.29
CA PRO A 115 8.00 18.25 2.62
C PRO A 115 6.64 18.81 2.19
N GLN A 116 6.65 20.04 1.69
CA GLN A 116 5.46 20.63 1.09
C GLN A 116 5.18 20.02 -0.29
N PHE A 117 4.00 19.42 -0.43
CA PHE A 117 3.47 18.92 -1.70
C PHE A 117 2.83 20.06 -2.51
N ALA A 118 2.75 19.91 -3.82
CA ALA A 118 1.96 20.82 -4.66
C ALA A 118 0.46 20.61 -4.42
N ASP A 119 0.06 19.33 -4.22
CA ASP A 119 -1.30 18.93 -3.87
C ASP A 119 -1.26 17.65 -3.03
N LEU A 120 -2.20 17.52 -2.10
CA LEU A 120 -2.44 16.30 -1.32
C LEU A 120 -3.88 15.84 -1.53
N ARG A 121 -4.03 14.70 -2.18
CA ARG A 121 -5.33 14.03 -2.30
C ARG A 121 -5.31 12.72 -1.52
N ILE A 122 -6.41 12.39 -0.85
CA ILE A 122 -6.50 11.18 -0.04
C ILE A 122 -7.71 10.36 -0.49
N VAL A 123 -7.43 9.13 -0.90
CA VAL A 123 -8.44 8.07 -1.08
C VAL A 123 -8.55 7.31 0.25
N GLN A 124 -9.75 7.25 0.78
CA GLN A 124 -10.00 6.50 2.01
C GLN A 124 -10.00 5.01 1.70
N ALA A 125 -9.04 4.29 2.26
CA ALA A 125 -8.95 2.85 2.07
C ALA A 125 -10.08 2.11 2.78
N VAL A 126 -10.60 1.08 2.10
CA VAL A 126 -11.59 0.17 2.67
C VAL A 126 -10.94 -0.68 3.77
N GLN A 127 -11.67 -0.88 4.88
CA GLN A 127 -11.24 -1.72 6.00
C GLN A 127 -12.25 -2.85 6.21
N GLY A 128 -11.85 -4.08 5.86
CA GLY A 128 -12.64 -5.30 6.10
C GLY A 128 -12.11 -6.16 7.24
N LEU A 129 -11.25 -5.60 8.12
CA LEU A 129 -10.64 -6.35 9.23
C LEU A 129 -11.69 -6.90 10.20
N ALA A 130 -11.44 -8.09 10.74
CA ALA A 130 -12.33 -8.78 11.65
C ALA A 130 -13.76 -9.00 11.10
N GLY A 131 -13.90 -9.06 9.77
CA GLY A 131 -15.19 -9.26 9.11
C GLY A 131 -16.11 -8.03 9.13
N ALA A 132 -15.54 -6.83 9.30
CA ALA A 132 -16.32 -5.58 9.23
C ALA A 132 -17.03 -5.48 7.89
N ASP A 133 -18.27 -4.97 7.92
CA ASP A 133 -19.04 -4.68 6.70
C ASP A 133 -18.38 -3.56 5.91
N THR A 134 -18.03 -3.85 4.68
CA THR A 134 -17.36 -2.91 3.77
C THR A 134 -18.32 -2.28 2.76
N GLY A 135 -19.54 -2.78 2.66
CA GLY A 135 -20.51 -2.40 1.61
C GLY A 135 -20.19 -2.96 0.22
N TYR A 136 -19.17 -3.84 0.08
CA TYR A 136 -18.80 -4.48 -1.18
C TYR A 136 -19.09 -5.99 -1.16
N ALA A 137 -19.38 -6.57 -2.33
CA ALA A 137 -19.64 -7.99 -2.45
C ALA A 137 -18.36 -8.84 -2.27
N SER A 138 -17.20 -8.30 -2.66
CA SER A 138 -15.91 -8.97 -2.50
C SER A 138 -14.78 -7.97 -2.25
N TRP A 139 -13.65 -8.50 -1.77
CA TRP A 139 -12.40 -7.76 -1.65
C TRP A 139 -11.95 -7.18 -3.01
N PHE A 140 -12.22 -7.88 -4.11
CA PHE A 140 -11.87 -7.42 -5.45
C PHE A 140 -12.74 -6.26 -5.92
N ASP A 141 -14.03 -6.22 -5.54
CA ASP A 141 -14.91 -5.08 -5.86
C ASP A 141 -14.46 -3.84 -5.08
N ALA A 142 -14.06 -4.01 -3.82
CA ALA A 142 -13.49 -2.94 -3.02
C ALA A 142 -12.15 -2.44 -3.60
N LEU A 143 -11.29 -3.35 -4.07
CA LEU A 143 -10.05 -3.00 -4.76
C LEU A 143 -10.33 -2.15 -6.01
N ALA A 144 -11.19 -2.63 -6.90
CA ALA A 144 -11.55 -1.93 -8.14
C ALA A 144 -12.15 -0.54 -7.87
N ALA A 145 -12.97 -0.40 -6.83
CA ALA A 145 -13.52 0.90 -6.44
C ALA A 145 -12.45 1.88 -5.96
N MET A 146 -11.42 1.40 -5.25
CA MET A 146 -10.29 2.25 -4.84
C MET A 146 -9.39 2.62 -6.04
N GLU A 147 -9.14 1.71 -6.98
CA GLU A 147 -8.44 1.98 -8.24
C GLU A 147 -9.13 3.09 -9.03
N GLN A 148 -10.45 3.01 -9.21
CA GLN A 148 -11.23 4.07 -9.85
C GLN A 148 -11.12 5.42 -9.13
N GLN A 149 -11.10 5.41 -7.79
CA GLN A 149 -10.89 6.62 -7.02
C GLN A 149 -9.47 7.18 -7.17
N MET A 150 -8.46 6.34 -7.33
CA MET A 150 -7.09 6.79 -7.63
C MET A 150 -7.05 7.52 -8.97
N ASP A 151 -7.72 6.99 -9.98
CA ASP A 151 -7.73 7.53 -11.36
C ASP A 151 -8.60 8.78 -11.54
N ALA A 152 -9.42 9.13 -10.54
CA ALA A 152 -10.38 10.24 -10.62
C ALA A 152 -9.75 11.63 -10.81
N ALA A 153 -8.46 11.79 -10.51
CA ALA A 153 -7.72 13.03 -10.73
C ALA A 153 -6.21 12.73 -10.85
N PRO A 154 -5.45 13.54 -11.60
CA PRO A 154 -4.04 13.31 -11.83
C PRO A 154 -3.22 13.45 -10.54
N TYR A 155 -2.20 12.60 -10.38
CA TYR A 155 -1.20 12.63 -9.32
C TYR A 155 0.17 12.25 -9.90
N ASP A 156 1.24 12.56 -9.18
CA ASP A 156 2.59 12.20 -9.61
C ASP A 156 3.10 10.94 -8.86
N VAL A 157 2.76 10.83 -7.58
CA VAL A 157 3.21 9.73 -6.71
C VAL A 157 2.07 9.30 -5.80
N ALA A 158 1.85 7.99 -5.67
CA ALA A 158 0.97 7.40 -4.66
C ALA A 158 1.77 6.87 -3.47
N ILE A 159 1.34 7.19 -2.24
CA ILE A 159 1.86 6.61 -1.00
C ILE A 159 0.74 5.83 -0.34
N ILE A 160 0.95 4.53 -0.14
CA ILE A 160 -0.13 3.60 0.15
C ILE A 160 0.10 2.91 1.50
N GLY A 161 -0.90 3.00 2.38
CA GLY A 161 -0.97 2.31 3.65
C GLY A 161 -2.35 1.67 3.82
N ALA A 162 -2.69 0.70 2.94
CA ALA A 162 -4.02 0.14 2.78
C ALA A 162 -4.07 -1.38 3.09
N GLY A 163 -3.20 -1.88 3.97
CA GLY A 163 -3.15 -3.29 4.34
C GLY A 163 -3.01 -4.20 3.11
N ALA A 164 -3.85 -5.21 3.00
CA ALA A 164 -3.82 -6.17 1.89
C ALA A 164 -4.15 -5.55 0.51
N TYR A 165 -4.78 -4.39 0.44
CA TYR A 165 -4.99 -3.67 -0.82
C TYR A 165 -3.72 -2.96 -1.31
N GLY A 166 -2.74 -2.73 -0.43
CA GLY A 166 -1.63 -1.82 -0.69
C GLY A 166 -0.76 -2.22 -1.88
N LEU A 167 -0.38 -3.47 -1.98
CA LEU A 167 0.46 -3.95 -3.09
C LEU A 167 -0.27 -3.93 -4.45
N PRO A 168 -1.51 -4.42 -4.58
CA PRO A 168 -2.27 -4.29 -5.83
C PRO A 168 -2.51 -2.83 -6.25
N LEU A 169 -2.81 -1.93 -5.32
CA LEU A 169 -2.97 -0.50 -5.63
C LEU A 169 -1.66 0.16 -6.08
N ALA A 170 -0.51 -0.28 -5.54
CA ALA A 170 0.79 0.18 -6.02
C ALA A 170 1.10 -0.33 -7.44
N ALA A 171 0.75 -1.59 -7.74
CA ALA A 171 0.86 -2.15 -9.08
C ALA A 171 -0.04 -1.40 -10.08
N HIS A 172 -1.30 -1.11 -9.69
CA HIS A 172 -2.22 -0.31 -10.51
C HIS A 172 -1.65 1.08 -10.83
N ALA A 173 -1.11 1.78 -9.83
CA ALA A 173 -0.46 3.09 -10.05
C ALA A 173 0.70 2.99 -11.06
N ARG A 174 1.55 1.96 -10.95
CA ARG A 174 2.64 1.70 -11.90
C ARG A 174 2.12 1.43 -13.31
N ASP A 175 1.12 0.59 -13.46
CA ASP A 175 0.54 0.20 -14.74
C ASP A 175 -0.15 1.38 -15.45
N THR A 176 -0.62 2.36 -14.68
CA THR A 176 -1.17 3.63 -15.17
C THR A 176 -0.12 4.74 -15.33
N GLY A 177 1.17 4.41 -15.18
CA GLY A 177 2.30 5.31 -15.47
C GLY A 177 2.69 6.25 -14.33
N HIS A 178 2.31 5.93 -13.08
CA HIS A 178 2.62 6.71 -11.89
C HIS A 178 3.67 6.01 -11.02
N ALA A 179 4.40 6.78 -10.21
CA ALA A 179 5.20 6.21 -9.14
C ALA A 179 4.31 5.82 -7.94
N ALA A 180 4.65 4.73 -7.26
CA ALA A 180 3.95 4.33 -6.04
C ALA A 180 4.88 3.69 -5.02
N ILE A 181 4.59 3.91 -3.73
CA ILE A 181 5.27 3.29 -2.61
C ILE A 181 4.24 2.72 -1.65
N GLN A 182 4.25 1.39 -1.48
CA GLN A 182 3.43 0.72 -0.47
C GLN A 182 4.22 0.64 0.83
N MET A 183 3.76 1.37 1.86
CA MET A 183 4.40 1.44 3.18
C MET A 183 3.67 0.66 4.26
N SER A 184 2.47 0.14 3.96
CA SER A 184 1.61 -0.54 4.94
C SER A 184 1.39 0.34 6.20
N GLY A 185 1.43 -0.26 7.40
CA GLY A 185 1.27 0.44 8.67
C GLY A 185 2.34 1.50 8.98
N ALA A 186 3.52 1.45 8.34
CA ALA A 186 4.56 2.45 8.52
C ALA A 186 4.15 3.86 8.05
N LEU A 187 3.16 3.95 7.14
CA LEU A 187 2.64 5.23 6.67
C LEU A 187 2.01 6.06 7.80
N GLN A 188 1.45 5.44 8.82
CA GLN A 188 0.86 6.13 9.97
C GLN A 188 1.88 6.95 10.78
N LEU A 189 3.15 6.60 10.68
CA LEU A 189 4.24 7.30 11.40
C LEU A 189 4.79 8.49 10.60
N LEU A 190 4.34 8.66 9.36
CA LEU A 190 4.73 9.80 8.53
C LEU A 190 3.80 11.01 8.75
N PHE A 191 2.56 10.75 9.22
CA PHE A 191 1.53 11.76 9.44
C PHE A 191 1.05 11.88 10.89
#